data_5c174138a8f2cbf29258be9c50816a95
#
_entry.id   5c174138a8f2cbf29258be9c50816a95
#
_cell.length_a   1.000
_cell.length_b   1.000
_cell.length_c   1.000
_cell.angle_alpha   90.00
_cell.angle_beta   90.00
_cell.angle_gamma   90.00
#
_symmetry.space_group_name_H-M   'P 1'
#
loop_
_entity.id
_entity.type
_entity.pdbx_description
1 polymer ?
#
loop_
_entity_poly.entity_id
_entity_poly.type
_entity_poly.pdbx_seq_one_letter_code
_entity_poly.pdbx_strand_id
1 'polypeptide(L)'
;MSVGFITIDEHGDIYLDPDTPPVSNPNFIEEIHRNLRLTEKFGLLTEFHDEEYIVESFDHPLHIIAIEFKEKKIFLQTKQNTLFQADNSKWSVDEWDRFNGLTTSYSPFVLTEKAQAQLFNLADSYDDEGFVADNEYIATPPYYIDSPQIESPQYWVNVYQSEGNPGWNLNEAAEAFKDMLPRIKFPKSRILVLGCGEGHDAAFLARAGHLVTAVDFSKEALARGKEKYKDLTNLHFFESDIFQLPQDWNFSFDVVVEHTCFCAIPPDKRSDLVRLYRRMLHEEGQLLAVFFAMEKRSGPPFGSTEWEIRKRTEQGFHYLFWGRLRNSIPSRMGRELFVLAKKKKD
;
A
#
# COMPACT_ATOMS: atom_id res chain seq x y z
N MET A 1 -21.97 12.39 -7.51
CA MET A 1 -21.80 12.93 -6.14
C MET A 1 -20.29 13.01 -5.92
N SER A 2 -19.76 14.16 -5.51
CA SER A 2 -18.37 14.26 -5.06
C SER A 2 -18.30 13.58 -3.71
N VAL A 3 -17.60 12.47 -3.60
CA VAL A 3 -17.36 11.79 -2.32
C VAL A 3 -16.32 12.64 -1.55
N GLY A 4 -16.63 12.97 -0.31
CA GLY A 4 -15.72 13.67 0.59
C GLY A 4 -14.58 12.75 1.05
N PHE A 5 -13.51 13.34 1.58
CA PHE A 5 -12.38 12.61 2.13
C PHE A 5 -12.14 13.02 3.57
N ILE A 6 -11.82 12.05 4.41
CA ILE A 6 -11.30 12.27 5.76
C ILE A 6 -9.91 11.64 5.82
N THR A 7 -8.92 12.38 6.33
CA THR A 7 -7.54 11.88 6.47
C THR A 7 -7.27 11.59 7.94
N ILE A 8 -6.63 10.45 8.22
CA ILE A 8 -6.10 10.09 9.53
C ILE A 8 -4.57 9.99 9.39
N ASP A 9 -3.85 10.88 10.07
CA ASP A 9 -2.41 11.00 9.95
C ASP A 9 -1.63 9.92 10.75
N GLU A 10 -0.30 10.01 10.74
CA GLU A 10 0.60 9.10 11.44
C GLU A 10 0.47 9.12 12.98
N HIS A 11 -0.17 10.14 13.52
CA HIS A 11 -0.47 10.28 14.95
C HIS A 11 -1.90 9.89 15.30
N GLY A 12 -2.70 9.48 14.30
CA GLY A 12 -4.12 9.20 14.44
C GLY A 12 -4.97 10.46 14.63
N ASP A 13 -4.49 11.63 14.19
CA ASP A 13 -5.26 12.86 14.16
C ASP A 13 -6.11 12.92 12.90
N ILE A 14 -7.35 13.40 13.03
CA ILE A 14 -8.37 13.36 11.98
C ILE A 14 -8.51 14.73 11.35
N TYR A 15 -8.49 14.78 10.02
CA TYR A 15 -8.64 16.00 9.22
C TYR A 15 -9.81 15.85 8.25
N LEU A 16 -10.72 16.83 8.26
CA LEU A 16 -11.80 16.94 7.26
C LEU A 16 -11.31 17.63 5.98
N ASP A 17 -10.27 18.43 6.11
CA ASP A 17 -9.57 19.11 5.02
C ASP A 17 -8.08 19.21 5.41
N PRO A 18 -7.14 18.85 4.51
CA PRO A 18 -5.70 18.90 4.79
C PRO A 18 -5.17 20.27 5.21
N ASP A 19 -5.84 21.34 4.79
CA ASP A 19 -5.44 22.73 5.07
C ASP A 19 -6.02 23.27 6.39
N THR A 20 -6.78 22.45 7.14
CA THR A 20 -7.39 22.83 8.42
C THR A 20 -6.71 22.14 9.61
N PRO A 21 -6.83 22.69 10.82
CA PRO A 21 -6.41 21.99 12.03
C PRO A 21 -7.16 20.65 12.20
N PRO A 22 -6.56 19.68 12.92
CA PRO A 22 -7.24 18.42 13.18
C PRO A 22 -8.54 18.62 13.97
N VAL A 23 -9.47 17.72 13.77
CA VAL A 23 -10.74 17.69 14.48
C VAL A 23 -10.47 17.54 15.98
N SER A 24 -10.92 18.52 16.78
CA SER A 24 -10.73 18.53 18.23
C SER A 24 -12.01 18.28 19.02
N ASN A 25 -13.19 18.30 18.38
CA ASN A 25 -14.46 18.02 19.03
C ASN A 25 -14.59 16.51 19.30
N PRO A 26 -14.64 16.06 20.57
CA PRO A 26 -14.72 14.64 20.91
C PRO A 26 -15.93 13.92 20.31
N ASN A 27 -17.08 14.59 20.21
CA ASN A 27 -18.30 14.00 19.65
C ASN A 27 -18.13 13.73 18.14
N PHE A 28 -17.46 14.63 17.42
CA PHE A 28 -17.19 14.43 15.99
C PHE A 28 -16.20 13.29 15.77
N ILE A 29 -15.15 13.22 16.58
CA ILE A 29 -14.18 12.12 16.55
C ILE A 29 -14.87 10.79 16.84
N GLU A 30 -15.71 10.75 17.87
CA GLU A 30 -16.47 9.56 18.24
C GLU A 30 -17.42 9.13 17.10
N GLU A 31 -18.13 10.05 16.48
CA GLU A 31 -19.01 9.80 15.34
C GLU A 31 -18.22 9.18 14.17
N ILE A 32 -17.12 9.82 13.77
CA ILE A 32 -16.24 9.32 12.68
C ILE A 32 -15.71 7.93 13.01
N HIS A 33 -15.19 7.72 14.22
CA HIS A 33 -14.63 6.43 14.63
C HIS A 33 -15.67 5.31 14.71
N ARG A 34 -16.87 5.57 15.24
CA ARG A 34 -17.91 4.54 15.39
C ARG A 34 -18.51 4.10 14.05
N ASN A 35 -18.45 4.98 13.05
CA ASN A 35 -18.97 4.71 11.71
C ASN A 35 -17.91 4.20 10.73
N LEU A 36 -16.66 4.02 11.19
CA LEU A 36 -15.61 3.41 10.38
C LEU A 36 -16.00 2.00 9.97
N ARG A 37 -15.88 1.71 8.68
CA ARG A 37 -16.12 0.38 8.14
C ARG A 37 -15.21 0.09 6.95
N LEU A 38 -14.69 -1.12 6.89
CA LEU A 38 -13.94 -1.61 5.75
C LEU A 38 -14.90 -2.20 4.72
N THR A 39 -14.79 -1.77 3.46
CA THR A 39 -15.59 -2.27 2.34
C THR A 39 -14.70 -2.79 1.22
N GLU A 40 -15.15 -3.83 0.53
CA GLU A 40 -14.41 -4.38 -0.61
C GLU A 40 -14.27 -3.37 -1.76
N LYS A 41 -15.34 -2.61 -2.02
CA LYS A 41 -15.44 -1.72 -3.18
C LYS A 41 -14.68 -0.42 -3.02
N PHE A 42 -14.76 0.23 -1.85
CA PHE A 42 -14.22 1.58 -1.62
C PHE A 42 -13.11 1.63 -0.56
N GLY A 43 -12.75 0.49 0.06
CA GLY A 43 -11.81 0.44 1.16
C GLY A 43 -12.43 0.95 2.46
N LEU A 44 -11.72 1.82 3.16
CA LEU A 44 -12.16 2.36 4.43
C LEU A 44 -13.11 3.55 4.21
N LEU A 45 -14.30 3.44 4.79
CA LEU A 45 -15.32 4.48 4.75
C LEU A 45 -15.73 4.89 6.16
N THR A 46 -16.29 6.08 6.30
CA THR A 46 -17.05 6.51 7.49
C THR A 46 -18.24 7.33 7.07
N GLU A 47 -19.21 7.44 7.97
CA GLU A 47 -20.32 8.38 7.86
C GLU A 47 -20.15 9.47 8.92
N PHE A 48 -20.28 10.72 8.49
CA PHE A 48 -20.16 11.89 9.35
C PHE A 48 -21.17 12.95 8.90
N HIS A 49 -22.03 13.40 9.80
CA HIS A 49 -23.14 14.31 9.53
C HIS A 49 -24.05 13.83 8.38
N ASP A 50 -24.44 12.56 8.40
CA ASP A 50 -25.30 11.92 7.38
C ASP A 50 -24.68 11.90 5.95
N GLU A 51 -23.38 12.16 5.82
CA GLU A 51 -22.63 12.07 4.56
C GLU A 51 -21.55 10.98 4.63
N GLU A 52 -21.36 10.28 3.52
CA GLU A 52 -20.33 9.22 3.41
C GLU A 52 -19.00 9.78 2.93
N TYR A 53 -17.91 9.39 3.58
CA TYR A 53 -16.54 9.81 3.29
C TYR A 53 -15.63 8.62 3.05
N ILE A 54 -14.71 8.77 2.10
CA ILE A 54 -13.55 7.86 1.97
C ILE A 54 -12.55 8.26 3.04
N VAL A 55 -12.04 7.27 3.80
CA VAL A 55 -11.03 7.51 4.82
C VAL A 55 -9.65 7.12 4.29
N GLU A 56 -8.77 8.11 4.21
CA GLU A 56 -7.35 7.97 3.87
C GLU A 56 -6.57 7.88 5.19
N SER A 57 -6.23 6.67 5.61
CA SER A 57 -5.46 6.47 6.85
C SER A 57 -3.99 6.19 6.54
N PHE A 58 -3.08 6.82 7.30
CA PHE A 58 -1.65 6.58 7.20
C PHE A 58 -1.26 5.16 7.62
N ASP A 59 -1.88 4.68 8.71
CA ASP A 59 -1.79 3.31 9.21
C ASP A 59 -3.21 2.76 9.42
N HIS A 60 -3.38 1.72 10.22
CA HIS A 60 -4.72 1.31 10.64
C HIS A 60 -5.44 2.50 11.31
N PRO A 61 -6.74 2.71 11.03
CA PRO A 61 -7.41 3.96 11.45
C PRO A 61 -7.55 4.13 12.96
N LEU A 62 -7.57 3.03 13.72
CA LEU A 62 -7.68 3.07 15.18
C LEU A 62 -6.34 2.76 15.82
N HIS A 63 -5.66 3.78 16.34
CA HIS A 63 -4.46 3.65 17.15
C HIS A 63 -4.85 3.44 18.61
N ILE A 64 -4.60 2.25 19.13
CA ILE A 64 -5.00 1.86 20.49
C ILE A 64 -3.90 2.18 21.48
N ILE A 65 -4.22 2.96 22.51
CA ILE A 65 -3.28 3.38 23.54
C ILE A 65 -3.46 2.67 24.89
N ALA A 66 -4.60 2.01 25.08
CA ALA A 66 -4.88 1.22 26.29
C ALA A 66 -5.84 0.06 25.98
N ILE A 67 -5.72 -1.01 26.80
CA ILE A 67 -6.49 -2.24 26.68
C ILE A 67 -7.04 -2.60 28.05
N GLU A 68 -8.26 -3.11 28.10
CA GLU A 68 -8.88 -3.69 29.29
C GLU A 68 -9.46 -5.07 28.95
N PHE A 69 -9.22 -6.06 29.81
CA PHE A 69 -9.85 -7.37 29.74
C PHE A 69 -11.00 -7.43 30.76
N LYS A 70 -12.18 -7.76 30.28
CA LYS A 70 -13.36 -7.86 31.13
C LYS A 70 -14.36 -8.85 30.55
N GLU A 71 -14.74 -9.85 31.33
CA GLU A 71 -15.78 -10.84 30.97
C GLU A 71 -15.52 -11.49 29.59
N LYS A 72 -14.27 -11.95 29.36
CA LYS A 72 -13.79 -12.55 28.11
C LYS A 72 -13.82 -11.60 26.90
N LYS A 73 -13.96 -10.32 27.12
CA LYS A 73 -13.97 -9.27 26.10
C LYS A 73 -12.75 -8.40 26.24
N ILE A 74 -12.20 -7.99 25.12
CA ILE A 74 -11.09 -7.05 25.05
C ILE A 74 -11.63 -5.71 24.62
N PHE A 75 -11.47 -4.72 25.48
CA PHE A 75 -11.82 -3.33 25.20
C PHE A 75 -10.56 -2.55 24.81
N LEU A 76 -10.70 -1.77 23.77
CA LEU A 76 -9.64 -1.01 23.13
C LEU A 76 -9.93 0.48 23.27
N GLN A 77 -8.98 1.26 23.73
CA GLN A 77 -9.15 2.70 23.91
C GLN A 77 -8.20 3.48 22.97
N THR A 78 -8.77 4.40 22.19
CA THR A 78 -8.00 5.36 21.38
C THR A 78 -7.50 6.54 22.23
N LYS A 79 -6.57 7.35 21.69
CA LYS A 79 -6.09 8.57 22.36
C LYS A 79 -7.18 9.61 22.63
N GLN A 80 -8.28 9.56 21.86
CA GLN A 80 -9.44 10.42 22.03
C GLN A 80 -10.47 9.86 23.01
N ASN A 81 -10.12 8.80 23.76
CA ASN A 81 -10.97 8.09 24.73
C ASN A 81 -12.18 7.36 24.14
N THR A 82 -12.23 7.15 22.82
CA THR A 82 -13.27 6.28 22.23
C THR A 82 -12.96 4.83 22.57
N LEU A 83 -13.97 4.10 23.04
CA LEU A 83 -13.87 2.70 23.43
C LEU A 83 -14.49 1.80 22.36
N PHE A 84 -13.78 0.73 22.01
CA PHE A 84 -14.23 -0.33 21.10
C PHE A 84 -14.08 -1.70 21.76
N GLN A 85 -14.87 -2.66 21.30
CA GLN A 85 -14.64 -4.06 21.61
C GLN A 85 -13.88 -4.70 20.45
N ALA A 86 -12.79 -5.41 20.73
CA ALA A 86 -12.11 -6.22 19.73
C ALA A 86 -12.95 -7.44 19.36
N ASP A 87 -12.86 -7.87 18.10
CA ASP A 87 -13.29 -9.21 17.70
C ASP A 87 -12.15 -10.19 18.01
N ASN A 88 -12.34 -11.05 19.01
CA ASN A 88 -11.32 -11.99 19.45
C ASN A 88 -10.86 -12.97 18.37
N SER A 89 -11.67 -13.16 17.31
CA SER A 89 -11.33 -14.02 16.16
C SER A 89 -10.58 -13.32 15.04
N LYS A 90 -10.29 -12.02 15.15
CA LYS A 90 -9.77 -11.18 14.09
C LYS A 90 -8.45 -10.49 14.42
N TRP A 91 -7.73 -11.01 15.38
CA TRP A 91 -6.38 -10.56 15.70
C TRP A 91 -5.36 -11.08 14.69
N SER A 92 -4.25 -10.37 14.57
CA SER A 92 -3.08 -10.76 13.79
C SER A 92 -1.85 -10.00 14.26
N VAL A 93 -0.68 -10.46 13.84
CA VAL A 93 0.60 -9.81 14.07
C VAL A 93 1.25 -9.52 12.72
N ASP A 94 1.83 -8.33 12.55
CA ASP A 94 2.58 -7.99 11.34
C ASP A 94 4.07 -8.37 11.45
N GLU A 95 4.84 -8.18 10.39
CA GLU A 95 6.26 -8.54 10.35
C GLU A 95 7.16 -7.67 11.26
N TRP A 96 6.60 -6.64 11.89
CA TRP A 96 7.27 -5.79 12.88
C TRP A 96 6.77 -6.06 14.30
N ASP A 97 6.17 -7.23 14.51
CA ASP A 97 5.62 -7.68 15.80
C ASP A 97 4.55 -6.74 16.37
N ARG A 98 3.84 -5.95 15.52
CA ARG A 98 2.73 -5.13 15.96
C ARG A 98 1.44 -5.92 15.94
N PHE A 99 0.75 -5.94 17.06
CA PHE A 99 -0.59 -6.53 17.16
C PHE A 99 -1.62 -5.59 16.54
N ASN A 100 -2.43 -6.16 15.68
CA ASN A 100 -3.50 -5.49 14.98
C ASN A 100 -4.73 -6.39 14.84
N GLY A 101 -5.84 -5.88 14.35
CA GLY A 101 -7.06 -6.67 14.23
C GLY A 101 -8.25 -5.85 13.78
N LEU A 102 -9.44 -6.42 13.98
CA LEU A 102 -10.70 -5.74 13.74
C LEU A 102 -11.50 -5.63 15.05
N THR A 103 -12.22 -4.53 15.17
CA THR A 103 -13.25 -4.39 16.21
C THR A 103 -14.48 -5.22 15.84
N THR A 104 -15.42 -5.39 16.75
CA THR A 104 -16.72 -6.03 16.48
C THR A 104 -17.56 -5.27 15.44
N SER A 105 -17.23 -4.01 15.15
CA SER A 105 -17.79 -3.21 14.06
C SER A 105 -16.96 -3.24 12.76
N TYR A 106 -15.99 -4.16 12.66
CA TYR A 106 -15.10 -4.33 11.51
C TYR A 106 -14.20 -3.11 11.20
N SER A 107 -13.90 -2.29 12.21
CA SER A 107 -12.92 -1.21 12.07
C SER A 107 -11.52 -1.72 12.36
N PRO A 108 -10.55 -1.53 11.44
CA PRO A 108 -9.17 -1.96 11.66
C PRO A 108 -8.51 -1.17 12.79
N PHE A 109 -7.70 -1.86 13.60
CA PHE A 109 -6.90 -1.23 14.65
C PHE A 109 -5.47 -1.76 14.69
N VAL A 110 -4.59 -0.98 15.29
CA VAL A 110 -3.23 -1.38 15.65
C VAL A 110 -2.94 -0.95 17.08
N LEU A 111 -2.21 -1.80 17.83
CA LEU A 111 -1.76 -1.43 19.16
C LEU A 111 -0.53 -0.53 19.07
N THR A 112 -0.52 0.56 19.83
CA THR A 112 0.71 1.30 20.09
C THR A 112 1.65 0.47 20.97
N GLU A 113 2.94 0.78 20.98
CA GLU A 113 3.92 0.10 21.87
C GLU A 113 3.45 0.05 23.33
N LYS A 114 2.84 1.15 23.81
CA LYS A 114 2.28 1.22 25.16
C LYS A 114 1.14 0.22 25.38
N ALA A 115 0.20 0.13 24.45
CA ALA A 115 -0.92 -0.80 24.53
C ALA A 115 -0.44 -2.24 24.39
N GLN A 116 0.56 -2.49 23.54
CA GLN A 116 1.17 -3.81 23.40
C GLN A 116 1.90 -4.27 24.68
N ALA A 117 2.66 -3.38 25.32
CA ALA A 117 3.26 -3.67 26.61
C ALA A 117 2.19 -3.94 27.70
N GLN A 118 1.07 -3.23 27.66
CA GLN A 118 -0.06 -3.49 28.54
C GLN A 118 -0.71 -4.86 28.26
N LEU A 119 -0.85 -5.25 26.99
CA LEU A 119 -1.35 -6.57 26.58
C LEU A 119 -0.52 -7.68 27.24
N PHE A 120 0.80 -7.64 27.12
CA PHE A 120 1.70 -8.64 27.72
C PHE A 120 1.64 -8.69 29.24
N ASN A 121 1.35 -7.56 29.90
CA ASN A 121 1.18 -7.51 31.35
C ASN A 121 -0.18 -8.04 31.84
N LEU A 122 -1.20 -7.96 30.99
CA LEU A 122 -2.57 -8.36 31.33
C LEU A 122 -2.88 -9.80 30.87
N ALA A 123 -2.16 -10.31 29.88
CA ALA A 123 -2.33 -11.67 29.41
C ALA A 123 -1.89 -12.69 30.47
N ASP A 124 -2.68 -13.77 30.62
CA ASP A 124 -2.35 -14.89 31.51
C ASP A 124 -1.09 -15.64 31.02
N SER A 125 -0.95 -15.77 29.71
CA SER A 125 0.23 -16.29 28.99
C SER A 125 0.23 -15.86 27.54
N TYR A 126 1.38 -15.99 26.87
CA TYR A 126 1.52 -15.74 25.43
C TYR A 126 2.59 -16.65 24.83
N ASP A 127 2.47 -16.94 23.54
CA ASP A 127 3.41 -17.68 22.72
C ASP A 127 3.52 -17.06 21.31
N ASP A 128 4.21 -17.72 20.38
CA ASP A 128 4.40 -17.24 19.00
C ASP A 128 3.10 -17.29 18.16
N GLU A 129 2.06 -17.96 18.62
CA GLU A 129 0.81 -18.15 17.89
C GLU A 129 -0.35 -17.32 18.48
N GLY A 130 -0.20 -16.79 19.69
CA GLY A 130 -1.25 -16.01 20.32
C GLY A 130 -1.03 -15.71 21.80
N PHE A 131 -2.10 -15.34 22.48
CA PHE A 131 -2.10 -15.06 23.91
C PHE A 131 -3.38 -15.58 24.60
N VAL A 132 -3.30 -15.79 25.90
CA VAL A 132 -4.47 -16.14 26.73
C VAL A 132 -4.88 -14.92 27.52
N ALA A 133 -6.16 -14.57 27.46
CA ALA A 133 -6.76 -13.49 28.21
C ALA A 133 -8.08 -13.94 28.83
N ASP A 134 -8.21 -13.80 30.15
CA ASP A 134 -9.41 -14.23 30.89
C ASP A 134 -9.79 -15.71 30.59
N ASN A 135 -8.78 -16.60 30.56
CA ASN A 135 -8.87 -18.05 30.23
C ASN A 135 -9.38 -18.32 28.78
N GLU A 136 -9.34 -17.38 27.88
CA GLU A 136 -9.65 -17.56 26.45
C GLU A 136 -8.39 -17.42 25.63
N TYR A 137 -8.09 -18.38 24.73
CA TYR A 137 -6.98 -18.32 23.83
C TYR A 137 -7.35 -17.48 22.60
N ILE A 138 -6.52 -16.47 22.28
CA ILE A 138 -6.68 -15.57 21.15
C ILE A 138 -5.51 -15.77 20.21
N ALA A 139 -5.80 -16.36 19.05
CA ALA A 139 -4.80 -16.58 18.02
C ALA A 139 -4.42 -15.26 17.35
N THR A 140 -3.12 -15.11 17.06
CA THR A 140 -2.56 -13.93 16.36
C THR A 140 -1.77 -14.36 15.12
N PRO A 141 -2.41 -14.91 14.10
CA PRO A 141 -1.74 -15.34 12.88
C PRO A 141 -1.09 -14.13 12.19
N PRO A 142 -0.14 -14.38 11.27
CA PRO A 142 0.44 -13.33 10.44
C PRO A 142 -0.63 -12.46 9.77
N TYR A 143 -0.36 -11.15 9.67
CA TYR A 143 -1.31 -10.20 9.08
C TYR A 143 -1.67 -10.56 7.64
N TYR A 144 -0.68 -10.86 6.81
CA TYR A 144 -0.92 -11.25 5.43
C TYR A 144 -1.19 -12.75 5.29
N ILE A 145 -2.12 -13.06 4.39
CA ILE A 145 -2.49 -14.45 4.07
C ILE A 145 -1.63 -14.90 2.90
N ASP A 146 -0.90 -16.00 3.09
CA ASP A 146 -0.05 -16.60 2.08
C ASP A 146 -0.79 -16.89 0.76
N SER A 147 -0.10 -16.64 -0.36
CA SER A 147 -0.59 -16.93 -1.70
C SER A 147 0.56 -17.44 -2.59
N PRO A 148 1.10 -18.64 -2.33
CA PRO A 148 2.33 -19.12 -2.98
C PRO A 148 2.22 -19.25 -4.50
N GLN A 149 1.01 -19.42 -5.06
CA GLN A 149 0.80 -19.52 -6.50
C GLN A 149 1.24 -18.29 -7.29
N ILE A 150 1.25 -17.10 -6.66
CA ILE A 150 1.61 -15.84 -7.35
C ILE A 150 3.10 -15.69 -7.63
N GLU A 151 3.95 -16.47 -7.00
CA GLU A 151 5.39 -16.49 -7.26
C GLU A 151 5.72 -17.12 -8.61
N SER A 152 4.78 -17.90 -9.17
CA SER A 152 4.95 -18.54 -10.45
C SER A 152 4.60 -17.62 -11.61
N PRO A 153 5.48 -17.44 -12.63
CA PRO A 153 5.12 -16.76 -13.87
C PRO A 153 3.85 -17.32 -14.52
N GLN A 154 3.60 -18.63 -14.37
CA GLN A 154 2.43 -19.29 -14.96
C GLN A 154 1.10 -18.77 -14.40
N TYR A 155 1.06 -18.37 -13.11
CA TYR A 155 -0.14 -17.74 -12.54
C TYR A 155 -0.53 -16.49 -13.35
N TRP A 156 0.43 -15.59 -13.59
CA TRP A 156 0.18 -14.34 -14.30
C TRP A 156 -0.11 -14.55 -15.79
N VAL A 157 0.59 -15.48 -16.44
CA VAL A 157 0.27 -15.89 -17.82
C VAL A 157 -1.18 -16.37 -17.91
N ASN A 158 -1.61 -17.23 -16.99
CA ASN A 158 -2.98 -17.76 -16.97
C ASN A 158 -4.02 -16.63 -16.78
N VAL A 159 -3.73 -15.64 -15.95
CA VAL A 159 -4.63 -14.49 -15.76
C VAL A 159 -4.78 -13.68 -17.06
N TYR A 160 -3.69 -13.37 -17.75
CA TYR A 160 -3.75 -12.67 -19.04
C TYR A 160 -4.47 -13.49 -20.14
N GLN A 161 -4.38 -14.81 -20.08
CA GLN A 161 -5.07 -15.69 -21.03
C GLN A 161 -6.56 -15.82 -20.73
N SER A 162 -6.93 -15.99 -19.47
CA SER A 162 -8.31 -16.26 -19.06
C SER A 162 -9.19 -15.01 -19.01
N GLU A 163 -8.66 -13.89 -18.52
CA GLU A 163 -9.41 -12.66 -18.34
C GLU A 163 -9.37 -11.73 -19.57
N GLY A 164 -8.40 -11.96 -20.47
CA GLY A 164 -8.20 -11.11 -21.64
C GLY A 164 -7.72 -9.70 -21.30
N ASN A 165 -8.43 -8.99 -20.45
CA ASN A 165 -8.05 -7.68 -19.88
C ASN A 165 -8.15 -7.73 -18.36
N PRO A 166 -7.07 -8.04 -17.62
CA PRO A 166 -7.08 -8.13 -16.18
C PRO A 166 -7.50 -6.80 -15.52
N GLY A 167 -8.13 -6.87 -14.34
CA GLY A 167 -8.68 -5.70 -13.66
C GLY A 167 -7.69 -4.59 -13.29
N TRP A 168 -6.38 -4.87 -13.29
CA TRP A 168 -5.34 -3.85 -13.13
C TRP A 168 -4.94 -3.15 -14.43
N ASN A 169 -5.27 -3.73 -15.60
CA ASN A 169 -4.93 -3.16 -16.90
C ASN A 169 -5.94 -2.08 -17.31
N LEU A 170 -5.54 -0.83 -17.23
CA LEU A 170 -6.37 0.32 -17.57
C LEU A 170 -6.39 0.63 -19.08
N ASN A 171 -5.63 -0.11 -19.90
CA ASN A 171 -5.40 0.12 -21.34
C ASN A 171 -4.71 1.46 -21.68
N GLU A 172 -4.32 2.22 -20.69
CA GLU A 172 -3.63 3.50 -20.77
C GLU A 172 -2.76 3.73 -19.55
N ALA A 173 -1.91 4.76 -19.57
CA ALA A 173 -1.08 5.11 -18.43
C ALA A 173 -1.95 5.57 -17.24
N ALA A 174 -1.46 5.33 -16.03
CA ALA A 174 -2.12 5.77 -14.82
C ALA A 174 -2.38 7.29 -14.81
N GLU A 175 -3.56 7.70 -14.36
CA GLU A 175 -3.91 9.13 -14.22
C GLU A 175 -2.90 9.86 -13.32
N ALA A 176 -2.39 9.17 -12.31
CA ALA A 176 -1.31 9.63 -11.45
C ALA A 176 -0.10 10.17 -12.23
N PHE A 177 0.37 9.42 -13.23
CA PHE A 177 1.52 9.86 -14.04
C PHE A 177 1.14 10.97 -15.02
N LYS A 178 -0.03 10.92 -15.63
CA LYS A 178 -0.52 11.98 -16.53
C LYS A 178 -0.63 13.32 -15.82
N ASP A 179 -1.03 13.33 -14.56
CA ASP A 179 -1.26 14.52 -13.75
C ASP A 179 0.06 15.08 -13.15
N MET A 180 0.89 14.19 -12.62
CA MET A 180 2.06 14.57 -11.84
C MET A 180 3.29 14.83 -12.71
N LEU A 181 3.55 14.05 -13.77
CA LEU A 181 4.76 14.20 -14.57
C LEU A 181 4.90 15.57 -15.28
N PRO A 182 3.84 16.23 -15.75
CA PRO A 182 3.97 17.60 -16.27
C PRO A 182 4.44 18.62 -15.22
N ARG A 183 4.20 18.33 -13.94
CA ARG A 183 4.60 19.20 -12.80
C ARG A 183 6.02 18.89 -12.34
N ILE A 184 6.48 17.65 -12.56
CA ILE A 184 7.79 17.16 -12.19
C ILE A 184 8.68 17.22 -13.42
N LYS A 185 9.59 18.20 -13.51
CA LYS A 185 10.48 18.35 -14.65
C LYS A 185 11.65 17.37 -14.56
N PHE A 186 11.46 16.15 -15.07
CA PHE A 186 12.59 15.24 -15.28
C PHE A 186 13.41 15.64 -16.52
N PRO A 187 14.74 15.66 -16.47
CA PRO A 187 15.57 15.63 -17.65
C PRO A 187 15.32 14.33 -18.43
N LYS A 188 15.76 14.26 -19.69
CA LYS A 188 15.74 12.98 -20.42
C LYS A 188 16.52 11.93 -19.65
N SER A 189 15.86 10.85 -19.29
CA SER A 189 16.33 9.86 -18.31
C SER A 189 16.27 8.45 -18.89
N ARG A 190 17.11 7.57 -18.34
CA ARG A 190 17.01 6.12 -18.49
C ARG A 190 16.08 5.61 -17.39
N ILE A 191 14.96 5.07 -17.80
CA ILE A 191 13.87 4.65 -16.89
C ILE A 191 13.71 3.13 -16.92
N LEU A 192 13.62 2.53 -15.74
CA LEU A 192 13.24 1.14 -15.57
C LEU A 192 11.82 1.06 -15.01
N VAL A 193 10.93 0.37 -15.72
CA VAL A 193 9.55 0.08 -15.27
C VAL A 193 9.47 -1.38 -14.90
N LEU A 194 9.19 -1.68 -13.64
CA LEU A 194 9.13 -3.04 -13.08
C LEU A 194 7.69 -3.55 -13.04
N GLY A 195 7.47 -4.81 -13.47
CA GLY A 195 6.13 -5.38 -13.56
C GLY A 195 5.25 -4.59 -14.52
N CYS A 196 5.78 -4.29 -15.70
CA CYS A 196 5.19 -3.32 -16.63
C CYS A 196 3.86 -3.76 -17.28
N GLY A 197 3.49 -5.06 -17.19
CA GLY A 197 2.36 -5.61 -17.91
C GLY A 197 2.46 -5.36 -19.42
N GLU A 198 1.42 -4.77 -19.99
CA GLU A 198 1.40 -4.35 -21.42
C GLU A 198 2.18 -3.05 -21.69
N GLY A 199 2.78 -2.43 -20.66
CA GLY A 199 3.70 -1.30 -20.80
C GLY A 199 3.04 0.06 -21.07
N HIS A 200 1.83 0.30 -20.59
CA HIS A 200 1.12 1.57 -20.83
C HIS A 200 1.84 2.77 -20.20
N ASP A 201 2.28 2.64 -18.95
CA ASP A 201 3.08 3.67 -18.27
C ASP A 201 4.44 3.86 -18.92
N ALA A 202 5.07 2.74 -19.32
CA ALA A 202 6.35 2.77 -20.02
C ALA A 202 6.25 3.50 -21.37
N ALA A 203 5.18 3.25 -22.12
CA ALA A 203 4.92 3.94 -23.39
C ALA A 203 4.64 5.44 -23.19
N PHE A 204 3.94 5.82 -22.12
CA PHE A 204 3.72 7.22 -21.78
C PHE A 204 5.05 7.96 -21.53
N LEU A 205 5.93 7.33 -20.74
CA LEU A 205 7.28 7.86 -20.45
C LEU A 205 8.16 7.93 -21.73
N ALA A 206 8.09 6.91 -22.59
CA ALA A 206 8.83 6.90 -23.84
C ALA A 206 8.36 8.01 -24.78
N ARG A 207 7.04 8.28 -24.88
CA ARG A 207 6.49 9.42 -25.63
C ARG A 207 6.93 10.77 -25.07
N ALA A 208 7.22 10.86 -23.78
CA ALA A 208 7.83 12.04 -23.17
C ALA A 208 9.33 12.20 -23.51
N GLY A 209 9.92 11.25 -24.23
CA GLY A 209 11.29 11.31 -24.75
C GLY A 209 12.35 10.65 -23.85
N HIS A 210 11.94 9.87 -22.86
CA HIS A 210 12.84 9.06 -22.04
C HIS A 210 13.26 7.77 -22.76
N LEU A 211 14.40 7.21 -22.40
CA LEU A 211 14.80 5.85 -22.78
C LEU A 211 14.27 4.87 -21.75
N VAL A 212 13.31 4.03 -22.14
CA VAL A 212 12.57 3.21 -21.20
C VAL A 212 12.85 1.73 -21.42
N THR A 213 13.21 1.04 -20.33
CA THR A 213 13.27 -0.42 -20.25
C THR A 213 12.08 -0.90 -19.39
N ALA A 214 11.20 -1.69 -19.99
CA ALA A 214 9.97 -2.19 -19.38
C ALA A 214 10.11 -3.69 -19.14
N VAL A 215 10.06 -4.12 -17.87
CA VAL A 215 10.29 -5.50 -17.46
C VAL A 215 9.01 -6.14 -16.98
N ASP A 216 8.71 -7.33 -17.50
CA ASP A 216 7.69 -8.23 -16.98
C ASP A 216 8.09 -9.67 -17.28
N PHE A 217 7.57 -10.63 -16.54
CA PHE A 217 7.81 -12.04 -16.86
C PHE A 217 6.64 -12.69 -17.63
N SER A 218 5.53 -11.98 -17.84
CA SER A 218 4.41 -12.44 -18.67
C SER A 218 4.69 -12.20 -20.15
N LYS A 219 4.96 -13.28 -20.88
CA LYS A 219 5.16 -13.25 -22.35
C LYS A 219 3.96 -12.65 -23.09
N GLU A 220 2.76 -12.98 -22.64
CA GLU A 220 1.51 -12.49 -23.23
C GLU A 220 1.39 -10.98 -23.09
N ALA A 221 1.62 -10.45 -21.89
CA ALA A 221 1.58 -9.01 -21.65
C ALA A 221 2.60 -8.27 -22.51
N LEU A 222 3.85 -8.77 -22.53
CA LEU A 222 4.93 -8.19 -23.33
C LEU A 222 4.66 -8.27 -24.85
N ALA A 223 4.08 -9.37 -25.33
CA ALA A 223 3.74 -9.49 -26.75
C ALA A 223 2.70 -8.46 -27.18
N ARG A 224 1.64 -8.25 -26.36
CA ARG A 224 0.63 -7.22 -26.59
C ARG A 224 1.23 -5.82 -26.56
N GLY A 225 2.09 -5.53 -25.57
CA GLY A 225 2.80 -4.26 -25.44
C GLY A 225 3.71 -3.97 -26.64
N LYS A 226 4.53 -4.94 -27.05
CA LYS A 226 5.41 -4.81 -28.22
C LYS A 226 4.65 -4.52 -29.50
N GLU A 227 3.51 -5.18 -29.75
CA GLU A 227 2.68 -4.89 -30.92
C GLU A 227 2.01 -3.51 -30.84
N LYS A 228 1.46 -3.18 -29.67
CA LYS A 228 0.75 -1.90 -29.46
C LYS A 228 1.65 -0.67 -29.56
N TYR A 229 2.91 -0.78 -29.17
CA TYR A 229 3.87 0.32 -29.07
C TYR A 229 5.10 0.15 -29.97
N LYS A 230 4.98 -0.60 -31.06
CA LYS A 230 6.07 -0.90 -32.02
C LYS A 230 6.69 0.31 -32.68
N ASP A 231 6.00 1.45 -32.67
CA ASP A 231 6.47 2.74 -33.19
C ASP A 231 7.42 3.49 -32.25
N LEU A 232 7.51 3.08 -30.96
CA LEU A 232 8.36 3.71 -29.97
C LEU A 232 9.76 3.08 -29.92
N THR A 233 10.71 3.64 -30.66
CA THR A 233 12.09 3.12 -30.75
C THR A 233 12.91 3.26 -29.47
N ASN A 234 12.46 4.09 -28.53
CA ASN A 234 13.07 4.33 -27.22
C ASN A 234 12.37 3.55 -26.06
N LEU A 235 11.49 2.60 -26.40
CA LEU A 235 10.86 1.69 -25.46
C LEU A 235 11.33 0.25 -25.73
N HIS A 236 11.96 -0.36 -24.73
CA HIS A 236 12.49 -1.71 -24.80
C HIS A 236 11.80 -2.62 -23.80
N PHE A 237 11.17 -3.67 -24.29
CA PHE A 237 10.53 -4.70 -23.46
C PHE A 237 11.48 -5.85 -23.18
N PHE A 238 11.67 -6.19 -21.92
CA PHE A 238 12.55 -7.24 -21.44
C PHE A 238 11.77 -8.28 -20.63
N GLU A 239 11.84 -9.56 -21.04
CA GLU A 239 11.21 -10.66 -20.33
C GLU A 239 12.13 -11.16 -19.23
N SER A 240 11.77 -10.96 -17.98
CA SER A 240 12.51 -11.45 -16.82
C SER A 240 11.67 -11.40 -15.56
N ASP A 241 12.00 -12.30 -14.62
CA ASP A 241 11.70 -12.07 -13.22
C ASP A 241 12.48 -10.82 -12.75
N ILE A 242 11.79 -9.88 -12.11
CA ILE A 242 12.41 -8.64 -11.62
C ILE A 242 13.53 -8.89 -10.61
N PHE A 243 13.47 -9.99 -9.85
CA PHE A 243 14.52 -10.36 -8.90
C PHE A 243 15.76 -11.00 -9.57
N GLN A 244 15.67 -11.32 -10.87
CA GLN A 244 16.74 -11.96 -11.66
C GLN A 244 17.31 -11.04 -12.76
N LEU A 245 17.21 -9.72 -12.58
CA LEU A 245 17.74 -8.75 -13.54
C LEU A 245 19.26 -8.85 -13.70
N PRO A 246 19.79 -8.56 -14.92
CA PRO A 246 21.22 -8.59 -15.20
C PRO A 246 22.04 -7.74 -14.22
N GLN A 247 23.18 -8.24 -13.78
CA GLN A 247 24.03 -7.53 -12.81
C GLN A 247 24.65 -6.24 -13.37
N ASP A 248 24.88 -6.17 -14.67
CA ASP A 248 25.37 -4.98 -15.37
C ASP A 248 24.34 -3.83 -15.42
N TRP A 249 23.09 -4.10 -15.04
CA TRP A 249 22.06 -3.07 -14.86
C TRP A 249 22.14 -2.37 -13.50
N ASN A 250 22.96 -2.88 -12.57
CA ASN A 250 23.13 -2.23 -11.28
C ASN A 250 23.62 -0.79 -11.46
N PHE A 251 23.00 0.14 -10.75
CA PHE A 251 23.31 1.57 -10.77
C PHE A 251 23.22 2.24 -12.16
N SER A 252 22.42 1.67 -13.07
CA SER A 252 22.36 2.11 -14.47
C SER A 252 21.17 3.02 -14.80
N PHE A 253 20.18 3.12 -13.92
CA PHE A 253 18.96 3.86 -14.19
C PHE A 253 18.87 5.18 -13.41
N ASP A 254 18.33 6.20 -14.06
CA ASP A 254 18.08 7.51 -13.49
C ASP A 254 16.77 7.49 -12.68
N VAL A 255 15.79 6.70 -13.15
CA VAL A 255 14.48 6.55 -12.51
C VAL A 255 14.07 5.08 -12.53
N VAL A 256 13.58 4.59 -11.39
CA VAL A 256 12.81 3.34 -11.29
C VAL A 256 11.35 3.70 -11.10
N VAL A 257 10.48 3.09 -11.88
CA VAL A 257 9.03 3.31 -11.83
C VAL A 257 8.35 2.09 -11.23
N GLU A 258 7.53 2.33 -10.24
CA GLU A 258 6.66 1.39 -9.56
C GLU A 258 5.19 1.76 -9.79
N HIS A 259 4.40 0.87 -10.34
CA HIS A 259 2.95 1.00 -10.37
C HIS A 259 2.32 -0.39 -10.37
N THR A 260 1.56 -0.71 -9.35
CA THR A 260 0.85 -1.98 -9.15
C THR A 260 1.72 -3.25 -9.09
N CYS A 261 3.05 -3.13 -9.12
CA CYS A 261 3.98 -4.24 -8.93
C CYS A 261 4.12 -4.59 -7.44
N PHE A 262 4.33 -3.60 -6.56
CA PHE A 262 4.49 -3.80 -5.12
C PHE A 262 3.31 -4.57 -4.49
N CYS A 263 2.08 -4.25 -4.87
CA CYS A 263 0.89 -4.94 -4.39
C CYS A 263 0.70 -6.35 -5.00
N ALA A 264 1.43 -6.68 -6.05
CA ALA A 264 1.43 -7.99 -6.70
C ALA A 264 2.51 -8.93 -6.12
N ILE A 265 3.52 -8.37 -5.43
CA ILE A 265 4.60 -9.14 -4.79
C ILE A 265 4.13 -9.68 -3.44
N PRO A 266 4.49 -10.95 -3.09
CA PRO A 266 4.30 -11.47 -1.75
C PRO A 266 4.87 -10.51 -0.69
N PRO A 267 4.12 -10.22 0.39
CA PRO A 267 4.53 -9.20 1.37
C PRO A 267 5.91 -9.44 2.00
N ASP A 268 6.29 -10.71 2.24
CA ASP A 268 7.61 -11.10 2.75
C ASP A 268 8.77 -10.76 1.79
N LYS A 269 8.51 -10.61 0.48
CA LYS A 269 9.50 -10.21 -0.54
C LYS A 269 9.55 -8.71 -0.82
N ARG A 270 8.69 -7.90 -0.22
CA ARG A 270 8.62 -6.46 -0.46
C ARG A 270 9.88 -5.71 -0.04
N SER A 271 10.56 -6.18 1.02
CA SER A 271 11.85 -5.62 1.43
C SER A 271 12.94 -5.89 0.40
N ASP A 272 12.92 -7.06 -0.25
CA ASP A 272 13.84 -7.36 -1.38
C ASP A 272 13.54 -6.48 -2.59
N LEU A 273 12.27 -6.22 -2.86
CA LEU A 273 11.84 -5.32 -3.94
C LEU A 273 12.36 -3.89 -3.71
N VAL A 274 12.27 -3.37 -2.48
CA VAL A 274 12.81 -2.05 -2.16
C VAL A 274 14.35 -2.02 -2.28
N ARG A 275 15.04 -3.09 -1.88
CA ARG A 275 16.49 -3.24 -2.15
C ARG A 275 16.80 -3.27 -3.64
N LEU A 276 15.95 -3.91 -4.44
CA LEU A 276 16.07 -3.92 -5.90
C LEU A 276 15.94 -2.51 -6.48
N TYR A 277 14.96 -1.70 -6.06
CA TYR A 277 14.85 -0.31 -6.51
C TYR A 277 16.16 0.44 -6.30
N ARG A 278 16.74 0.36 -5.09
CA ARG A 278 18.00 1.02 -4.77
C ARG A 278 19.16 0.51 -5.63
N ARG A 279 19.22 -0.80 -5.86
CA ARG A 279 20.28 -1.45 -6.65
C ARG A 279 20.27 -1.03 -8.12
N MET A 280 19.08 -0.86 -8.70
CA MET A 280 18.94 -0.44 -10.10
C MET A 280 19.27 1.05 -10.30
N LEU A 281 18.99 1.89 -9.31
CA LEU A 281 19.20 3.33 -9.36
C LEU A 281 20.68 3.70 -9.17
N HIS A 282 21.19 4.61 -10.01
CA HIS A 282 22.50 5.24 -9.74
C HIS A 282 22.41 6.16 -8.48
N GLU A 283 23.52 6.76 -8.05
CA GLU A 283 23.61 7.50 -6.78
C GLU A 283 22.63 8.67 -6.64
N GLU A 284 22.32 9.35 -7.74
CA GLU A 284 21.39 10.49 -7.75
C GLU A 284 20.00 10.10 -8.29
N GLY A 285 19.76 8.78 -8.46
CA GLY A 285 18.55 8.24 -9.05
C GLY A 285 17.31 8.41 -8.18
N GLN A 286 16.14 8.29 -8.81
CA GLN A 286 14.85 8.55 -8.18
C GLN A 286 13.90 7.36 -8.33
N LEU A 287 13.13 7.11 -7.28
CA LEU A 287 11.96 6.25 -7.32
C LEU A 287 10.72 7.09 -7.61
N LEU A 288 9.99 6.73 -8.65
CA LEU A 288 8.69 7.28 -9.01
C LEU A 288 7.65 6.18 -8.83
N ALA A 289 6.82 6.30 -7.82
CA ALA A 289 5.91 5.22 -7.45
C ALA A 289 4.46 5.66 -7.30
N VAL A 290 3.55 4.74 -7.67
CA VAL A 290 2.13 4.79 -7.32
C VAL A 290 1.80 3.51 -6.57
N PHE A 291 1.87 3.58 -5.25
CA PHE A 291 1.56 2.45 -4.39
C PHE A 291 0.06 2.32 -4.13
N PHE A 292 -0.39 1.10 -3.92
CA PHE A 292 -1.76 0.81 -3.48
C PHE A 292 -1.83 0.83 -1.95
N ALA A 293 -2.23 1.98 -1.39
CA ALA A 293 -2.36 2.17 0.06
C ALA A 293 -3.80 1.87 0.51
N MET A 294 -4.05 0.63 0.93
CA MET A 294 -5.37 0.15 1.37
C MET A 294 -5.27 -1.04 2.32
N GLU A 295 -6.28 -1.20 3.16
CA GLU A 295 -6.46 -2.36 4.02
C GLU A 295 -6.89 -3.59 3.21
N LYS A 296 -5.99 -4.56 3.02
CA LYS A 296 -6.32 -5.84 2.39
C LYS A 296 -5.27 -6.91 2.71
N ARG A 297 -5.66 -7.96 3.41
CA ARG A 297 -4.77 -9.03 3.90
C ARG A 297 -4.44 -10.10 2.86
N SER A 298 -5.31 -10.31 1.88
CA SER A 298 -5.14 -11.33 0.82
C SER A 298 -4.83 -10.67 -0.52
N GLY A 299 -4.13 -11.36 -1.41
CA GLY A 299 -3.75 -10.83 -2.72
C GLY A 299 -3.66 -11.87 -3.83
N PRO A 300 -3.21 -11.50 -5.00
CA PRO A 300 -3.01 -10.13 -5.48
C PRO A 300 -4.31 -9.38 -5.82
N PRO A 301 -4.37 -8.06 -5.71
CA PRO A 301 -3.38 -7.22 -5.05
C PRO A 301 -3.47 -7.37 -3.52
N PHE A 302 -2.31 -7.44 -2.85
CA PHE A 302 -2.24 -7.24 -1.40
C PHE A 302 -2.32 -5.76 -1.08
N GLY A 303 -2.97 -5.41 0.01
CA GLY A 303 -2.93 -4.06 0.52
C GLY A 303 -1.57 -3.69 1.11
N SER A 304 -1.43 -2.44 1.46
CA SER A 304 -0.36 -1.92 2.30
C SER A 304 -0.81 -0.61 2.93
N THR A 305 -0.39 -0.34 4.15
CA THR A 305 -0.60 0.98 4.76
C THR A 305 0.50 1.95 4.29
N GLU A 306 0.28 3.26 4.40
CA GLU A 306 1.36 4.23 4.17
C GLU A 306 2.48 4.05 5.17
N TRP A 307 2.16 3.64 6.40
CA TRP A 307 3.14 3.29 7.42
C TRP A 307 4.07 2.17 6.94
N GLU A 308 3.53 1.06 6.42
CA GLU A 308 4.33 -0.04 5.87
C GLU A 308 5.24 0.44 4.74
N ILE A 309 4.68 1.17 3.76
CA ILE A 309 5.44 1.68 2.62
C ILE A 309 6.58 2.58 3.11
N ARG A 310 6.30 3.50 4.05
CA ARG A 310 7.31 4.37 4.65
C ARG A 310 8.37 3.56 5.39
N LYS A 311 7.96 2.63 6.24
CA LYS A 311 8.88 1.79 7.03
C LYS A 311 9.87 1.02 6.16
N ARG A 312 9.42 0.51 5.00
CA ARG A 312 10.28 -0.21 4.05
C ARG A 312 11.21 0.72 3.26
N THR A 313 10.76 1.93 2.94
CA THR A 313 11.48 2.81 1.98
C THR A 313 12.29 3.90 2.65
N GLU A 314 11.96 4.34 3.86
CA GLU A 314 12.57 5.51 4.52
C GLU A 314 14.09 5.40 4.75
N GLN A 315 14.62 4.20 4.98
CA GLN A 315 16.06 4.01 5.15
C GLN A 315 16.83 4.25 3.85
N GLY A 316 16.23 3.92 2.71
CA GLY A 316 16.86 3.97 1.39
C GLY A 316 16.58 5.21 0.58
N PHE A 317 15.59 6.03 0.96
CA PHE A 317 15.10 7.12 0.15
C PHE A 317 14.82 8.40 0.95
N HIS A 318 15.02 9.57 0.31
CA HIS A 318 14.55 10.88 0.73
C HIS A 318 13.32 11.24 -0.08
N TYR A 319 12.18 11.49 0.57
CA TYR A 319 10.95 11.86 -0.11
C TYR A 319 11.00 13.31 -0.60
N LEU A 320 10.71 13.49 -1.88
CA LEU A 320 10.53 14.78 -2.54
C LEU A 320 9.04 15.13 -2.62
N PHE A 321 8.21 14.10 -2.75
CA PHE A 321 6.75 14.20 -2.69
C PHE A 321 6.19 12.90 -2.11
N TRP A 322 5.16 13.06 -1.29
CA TRP A 322 4.41 11.97 -0.68
C TRP A 322 2.97 12.42 -0.50
N GLY A 323 2.02 11.81 -1.15
CA GLY A 323 0.61 12.17 -1.00
C GLY A 323 -0.34 11.30 -1.77
N ARG A 324 -1.53 11.11 -1.25
CA ARG A 324 -2.59 10.40 -1.95
C ARG A 324 -3.15 11.24 -3.08
N LEU A 325 -3.41 10.57 -4.19
CA LEU A 325 -4.02 11.21 -5.36
C LEU A 325 -5.52 10.94 -5.37
N ARG A 326 -6.28 12.02 -5.48
CA ARG A 326 -7.75 11.99 -5.55
C ARG A 326 -8.30 12.04 -6.97
N ASN A 327 -7.39 12.16 -7.96
CA ASN A 327 -7.69 12.07 -9.38
C ASN A 327 -7.33 10.65 -9.87
N SER A 328 -8.20 9.69 -9.60
CA SER A 328 -8.04 8.29 -9.96
C SER A 328 -9.36 7.72 -10.45
N ILE A 329 -9.32 6.52 -11.05
CA ILE A 329 -10.55 5.83 -11.41
C ILE A 329 -11.38 5.52 -10.14
N PRO A 330 -12.71 5.45 -10.24
CA PRO A 330 -13.58 5.29 -9.06
C PRO A 330 -13.20 4.12 -8.13
N SER A 331 -12.75 2.99 -8.71
CA SER A 331 -12.35 1.79 -7.94
C SER A 331 -11.01 1.94 -7.21
N ARG A 332 -10.21 2.97 -7.52
CA ARG A 332 -8.90 3.23 -6.91
C ARG A 332 -8.84 4.54 -6.14
N MET A 333 -9.93 5.32 -6.16
CA MET A 333 -10.00 6.62 -5.51
C MET A 333 -9.69 6.52 -4.01
N GLY A 334 -8.81 7.39 -3.51
CA GLY A 334 -8.34 7.39 -2.13
C GLY A 334 -7.38 6.25 -1.77
N ARG A 335 -6.98 5.41 -2.73
CA ARG A 335 -6.09 4.27 -2.50
C ARG A 335 -4.72 4.38 -3.17
N GLU A 336 -4.54 5.34 -4.07
CA GLU A 336 -3.29 5.54 -4.79
C GLU A 336 -2.43 6.58 -4.08
N LEU A 337 -1.27 6.14 -3.60
CA LEU A 337 -0.25 6.95 -2.98
C LEU A 337 0.85 7.23 -3.99
N PHE A 338 0.97 8.48 -4.41
CA PHE A 338 2.07 8.92 -5.27
C PHE A 338 3.29 9.26 -4.41
N VAL A 339 4.43 8.69 -4.77
CA VAL A 339 5.71 8.91 -4.11
C VAL A 339 6.76 9.26 -5.16
N LEU A 340 7.41 10.41 -4.98
CA LEU A 340 8.65 10.74 -5.64
C LEU A 340 9.73 10.79 -4.58
N ALA A 341 10.76 9.97 -4.73
CA ALA A 341 11.82 9.90 -3.72
C ALA A 341 13.20 9.77 -4.38
N LYS A 342 14.20 10.41 -3.79
CA LYS A 342 15.58 10.34 -4.22
C LYS A 342 16.31 9.28 -3.41
N LYS A 343 17.14 8.47 -4.07
CA LYS A 343 18.00 7.49 -3.41
C LYS A 343 18.91 8.20 -2.39
N LYS A 344 18.97 7.66 -1.19
CA LYS A 344 19.98 8.06 -0.19
C LYS A 344 21.35 7.54 -0.60
N LYS A 345 22.38 8.36 -0.40
CA LYS A 345 23.76 7.91 -0.53
C LYS A 345 24.07 6.91 0.58
N ASP A 346 24.81 5.89 0.25
CA ASP A 346 25.33 4.89 1.21
C ASP A 346 26.36 5.48 2.14
#